data_7189164d28252b78741365f5261cf400
#
_entry.id   7189164d28252b78741365f5261cf400
#
_cell.length_a   1.000
_cell.length_b   1.000
_cell.length_c   1.000
_cell.angle_alpha   90.00
_cell.angle_beta   90.00
_cell.angle_gamma   90.00
#
_symmetry.space_group_name_H-M   'P 1'
#
loop_
_entity.id
_entity.type
_entity.pdbx_description
1 polymer ?
#
loop_
_entity_poly.entity_id
_entity_poly.type
_entity_poly.pdbx_seq_one_letter_code
_entity_poly.pdbx_strand_id
1 'polypeptide(L)'
;YRGAARHMIQSFKYGNMPCLVPELAELLLATWQAHCVGRRVDLVTCVPLHTKRERTRGYNQAALLGRQLARWLHTDFDDRRLMRSRETRTQTDLDAGERRRNVKQAFTARADGWTAGRTLLLVDDVMTTGATVRECASTLVDAGAKEVLVLTVARG
;
A
#
# COMPACT_ATOMS: atom_id res chain seq x y z
N TYR A 1 6.97 11.96 9.34
CA TYR A 1 6.75 13.07 8.40
C TYR A 1 6.14 14.28 9.12
N ARG A 2 6.52 15.51 8.72
CA ARG A 2 6.11 16.76 9.39
C ARG A 2 5.69 17.80 8.34
N GLY A 3 5.03 18.89 8.78
CA GLY A 3 4.69 20.02 7.90
C GLY A 3 3.71 19.72 6.79
N ALA A 4 3.96 20.25 5.59
CA ALA A 4 3.08 20.17 4.43
C ALA A 4 2.70 18.74 4.03
N ALA A 5 3.65 17.80 4.02
CA ALA A 5 3.41 16.40 3.69
C ALA A 5 2.38 15.75 4.63
N ARG A 6 2.41 16.09 5.93
CA ARG A 6 1.41 15.59 6.88
C ARG A 6 0.02 16.11 6.55
N HIS A 7 -0.11 17.41 6.26
CA HIS A 7 -1.39 18.00 5.89
C HIS A 7 -1.94 17.41 4.59
N MET A 8 -1.12 17.24 3.56
CA MET A 8 -1.53 16.63 2.30
C MET A 8 -2.06 15.21 2.51
N ILE A 9 -1.35 14.38 3.28
CA ILE A 9 -1.77 13.00 3.55
C ILE A 9 -3.05 12.97 4.40
N GLN A 10 -3.22 13.86 5.37
CA GLN A 10 -4.46 13.96 6.15
C GLN A 10 -5.64 14.40 5.28
N SER A 11 -5.46 15.42 4.44
CA SER A 11 -6.48 15.85 3.49
C SER A 11 -6.84 14.74 2.49
N PHE A 12 -5.85 14.00 2.01
CA PHE A 12 -6.04 12.84 1.16
C PHE A 12 -6.80 11.70 1.86
N LYS A 13 -6.59 11.48 3.17
CA LYS A 13 -7.27 10.43 3.95
C LYS A 13 -8.69 10.79 4.38
N TYR A 14 -8.91 12.03 4.75
CA TYR A 14 -10.12 12.46 5.45
C TYR A 14 -10.84 13.62 4.78
N GLY A 15 -10.17 14.36 3.91
CA GLY A 15 -10.72 15.51 3.18
C GLY A 15 -11.38 15.16 1.84
N ASN A 16 -11.44 13.87 1.48
CA ASN A 16 -11.96 13.42 0.17
C ASN A 16 -11.32 14.18 -1.01
N MET A 17 -9.99 14.30 -1.02
CA MET A 17 -9.23 15.04 -2.02
C MET A 17 -8.42 14.11 -2.94
N PRO A 18 -9.05 13.35 -3.85
CA PRO A 18 -8.34 12.50 -4.81
C PRO A 18 -7.49 13.29 -5.82
N CYS A 19 -7.73 14.61 -5.94
CA CYS A 19 -6.92 15.51 -6.76
C CYS A 19 -5.44 15.60 -6.32
N LEU A 20 -5.10 15.16 -5.10
CA LEU A 20 -3.72 15.09 -4.60
C LEU A 20 -2.95 13.83 -5.10
N VAL A 21 -3.60 12.95 -5.86
CA VAL A 21 -2.94 11.72 -6.38
C VAL A 21 -1.73 12.04 -7.23
N PRO A 22 -1.75 12.98 -8.20
CA PRO A 22 -0.57 13.26 -9.03
C PRO A 22 0.64 13.66 -8.19
N GLU A 23 0.49 14.63 -7.30
CA GLU A 23 1.59 15.16 -6.49
C GLU A 23 2.16 14.10 -5.52
N LEU A 24 1.30 13.31 -4.88
CA LEU A 24 1.73 12.26 -3.98
C LEU A 24 2.36 11.07 -4.73
N ALA A 25 1.88 10.77 -5.92
CA ALA A 25 2.45 9.72 -6.76
C ALA A 25 3.80 10.15 -7.37
N GLU A 26 4.02 11.44 -7.65
CA GLU A 26 5.33 11.97 -8.05
C GLU A 26 6.40 11.74 -6.98
N LEU A 27 6.06 11.89 -5.70
CA LEU A 27 6.98 11.57 -4.60
C LEU A 27 7.37 10.07 -4.58
N LEU A 28 6.41 9.20 -4.88
CA LEU A 28 6.67 7.76 -5.02
C LEU A 28 7.57 7.49 -6.23
N LEU A 29 7.30 8.12 -7.37
CA LEU A 29 8.10 7.95 -8.58
C LEU A 29 9.54 8.45 -8.37
N ALA A 30 9.71 9.62 -7.76
CA ALA A 30 11.04 10.15 -7.42
C ALA A 30 11.81 9.20 -6.48
N THR A 31 11.13 8.64 -5.47
CA THR A 31 11.72 7.65 -4.57
C THR A 31 12.10 6.36 -5.31
N TRP A 32 11.24 5.90 -6.21
CA TRP A 32 11.52 4.75 -7.07
C TRP A 32 12.76 4.98 -7.94
N GLN A 33 12.82 6.12 -8.61
CA GLN A 33 13.96 6.49 -9.47
C GLN A 33 15.26 6.63 -8.69
N ALA A 34 15.21 7.14 -7.45
CA ALA A 34 16.40 7.31 -6.61
C ALA A 34 16.95 6.00 -6.03
N HIS A 35 16.08 5.04 -5.71
CA HIS A 35 16.47 3.86 -4.91
C HIS A 35 16.27 2.51 -5.60
N CYS A 36 15.57 2.49 -6.73
CA CYS A 36 15.22 1.25 -7.42
C CYS A 36 15.70 1.22 -8.88
N VAL A 37 16.79 1.92 -9.19
CA VAL A 37 17.38 1.96 -10.54
C VAL A 37 17.70 0.55 -11.00
N GLY A 38 17.25 0.21 -12.23
CA GLY A 38 17.47 -1.11 -12.84
C GLY A 38 16.58 -2.25 -12.28
N ARG A 39 15.77 -1.98 -11.27
CA ARG A 39 14.81 -2.96 -10.76
C ARG A 39 13.61 -3.06 -11.71
N ARG A 40 13.20 -4.30 -11.98
CA ARG A 40 11.96 -4.58 -12.71
C ARG A 40 10.90 -5.08 -11.76
N VAL A 41 9.67 -4.67 -12.01
CA VAL A 41 8.47 -5.09 -11.29
C VAL A 41 7.52 -5.70 -12.29
N ASP A 42 6.99 -6.87 -11.98
CA ASP A 42 6.05 -7.57 -12.85
C ASP A 42 4.60 -7.14 -12.61
N LEU A 43 4.32 -6.60 -11.41
CA LEU A 43 2.99 -6.15 -11.04
C LEU A 43 3.05 -5.17 -9.86
N VAL A 44 2.26 -4.11 -9.93
CA VAL A 44 2.00 -3.20 -8.80
C VAL A 44 0.71 -3.61 -8.10
N THR A 45 0.74 -3.66 -6.79
CA THR A 45 -0.45 -3.85 -5.94
C THR A 45 -0.45 -2.85 -4.79
N CYS A 46 -1.50 -2.82 -3.99
CA CYS A 46 -1.62 -1.87 -2.90
C CYS A 46 -2.05 -2.54 -1.59
N VAL A 47 -1.76 -1.88 -0.47
CA VAL A 47 -2.32 -2.28 0.82
C VAL A 47 -3.84 -2.10 0.78
N PRO A 48 -4.63 -3.19 0.97
CA PRO A 48 -6.08 -3.09 0.90
C PRO A 48 -6.67 -2.46 2.17
N LEU A 49 -7.68 -1.63 1.98
CA LEU A 49 -8.54 -1.20 3.06
C LEU A 49 -9.60 -2.27 3.37
N HIS A 50 -10.06 -2.30 4.61
CA HIS A 50 -11.28 -3.05 4.93
C HIS A 50 -12.49 -2.39 4.25
N THR A 51 -13.41 -3.19 3.70
CA THR A 51 -14.57 -2.73 2.91
C THR A 51 -15.38 -1.63 3.59
N LYS A 52 -15.56 -1.69 4.91
CA LYS A 52 -16.24 -0.66 5.68
C LYS A 52 -15.53 0.70 5.60
N ARG A 53 -14.19 0.72 5.72
CA ARG A 53 -13.40 1.95 5.61
C ARG A 53 -13.38 2.50 4.20
N GLU A 54 -13.31 1.61 3.21
CA GLU A 54 -13.36 2.01 1.81
C GLU A 54 -14.69 2.65 1.45
N ARG A 55 -15.81 2.08 1.92
CA ARG A 55 -17.14 2.69 1.76
C ARG A 55 -17.26 4.05 2.43
N THR A 56 -16.71 4.21 3.64
CA THR A 56 -16.75 5.50 4.37
C THR A 56 -15.89 6.57 3.70
N ARG A 57 -14.73 6.18 3.11
CA ARG A 57 -13.78 7.10 2.47
C ARG A 57 -14.09 7.35 1.00
N GLY A 58 -14.88 6.49 0.35
CA GLY A 58 -15.16 6.51 -1.08
C GLY A 58 -14.05 5.91 -1.96
N TYR A 59 -12.83 5.73 -1.44
CA TYR A 59 -11.69 5.17 -2.19
C TYR A 59 -10.59 4.61 -1.27
N ASN A 60 -9.75 3.76 -1.86
CA ASN A 60 -8.49 3.32 -1.26
C ASN A 60 -7.34 4.21 -1.76
N GLN A 61 -6.72 4.98 -0.87
CA GLN A 61 -5.60 5.88 -1.17
C GLN A 61 -4.44 5.15 -1.84
N ALA A 62 -4.04 4.01 -1.26
CA ALA A 62 -2.94 3.20 -1.78
C ALA A 62 -3.25 2.66 -3.18
N ALA A 63 -4.51 2.35 -3.49
CA ALA A 63 -4.94 1.92 -4.82
C ALA A 63 -4.82 3.03 -5.87
N LEU A 64 -5.23 4.26 -5.53
CA LEU A 64 -5.11 5.39 -6.44
C LEU A 64 -3.63 5.70 -6.75
N LEU A 65 -2.79 5.73 -5.71
CA LEU A 65 -1.34 5.95 -5.84
C LEU A 65 -0.67 4.82 -6.64
N GLY A 66 -0.97 3.57 -6.31
CA GLY A 66 -0.43 2.39 -6.99
C GLY A 66 -0.81 2.34 -8.47
N ARG A 67 -2.05 2.68 -8.81
CA ARG A 67 -2.53 2.73 -10.20
C ARG A 67 -1.81 3.81 -11.01
N GLN A 68 -1.58 4.99 -10.41
CA GLN A 68 -0.85 6.05 -11.07
C GLN A 68 0.63 5.69 -11.28
N LEU A 69 1.26 5.11 -10.26
CA LEU A 69 2.65 4.66 -10.34
C LEU A 69 2.82 3.54 -11.38
N ALA A 70 1.91 2.57 -11.43
CA ALA A 70 1.93 1.48 -12.40
C ALA A 70 1.90 1.98 -13.86
N ARG A 71 1.09 3.02 -14.14
CA ARG A 71 1.06 3.67 -15.46
C ARG A 71 2.43 4.24 -15.85
N TRP A 72 3.10 4.93 -14.94
CA TRP A 72 4.42 5.52 -15.20
C TRP A 72 5.53 4.47 -15.30
N LEU A 73 5.38 3.35 -14.58
CA LEU A 73 6.32 2.22 -14.68
C LEU A 73 6.00 1.27 -15.84
N HIS A 74 4.94 1.53 -16.62
CA HIS A 74 4.45 0.67 -17.70
C HIS A 74 4.24 -0.78 -17.25
N THR A 75 3.61 -0.95 -16.09
CA THR A 75 3.39 -2.24 -15.41
C THR A 75 1.91 -2.41 -15.08
N ASP A 76 1.44 -3.65 -15.01
CA ASP A 76 0.06 -3.96 -14.60
C ASP A 76 -0.20 -3.56 -13.14
N PHE A 77 -1.47 -3.27 -12.84
CA PHE A 77 -1.95 -2.95 -11.50
C PHE A 77 -3.10 -3.87 -11.08
N ASP A 78 -3.03 -4.40 -9.85
CA ASP A 78 -4.11 -5.18 -9.25
C ASP A 78 -4.40 -4.72 -7.81
N ASP A 79 -5.67 -4.41 -7.53
CA ASP A 79 -6.18 -4.00 -6.21
C ASP A 79 -7.22 -4.97 -5.62
N ARG A 80 -7.40 -6.17 -6.24
CA ARG A 80 -8.49 -7.09 -5.91
C ARG A 80 -8.04 -8.42 -5.32
N ARG A 81 -6.83 -8.85 -5.61
CA ARG A 81 -6.35 -10.19 -5.27
C ARG A 81 -5.68 -10.27 -3.91
N LEU A 82 -5.09 -9.15 -3.43
CA LEU A 82 -4.73 -9.00 -2.02
C LEU A 82 -5.91 -8.36 -1.29
N MET A 83 -6.44 -9.01 -0.27
CA MET A 83 -7.66 -8.59 0.42
C MET A 83 -7.42 -8.48 1.92
N ARG A 84 -8.14 -7.56 2.56
CA ARG A 84 -8.20 -7.47 4.02
C ARG A 84 -9.45 -8.20 4.50
N SER A 85 -9.25 -9.39 5.09
CA SER A 85 -10.32 -10.29 5.53
C SER A 85 -10.92 -9.91 6.87
N ARG A 86 -10.19 -9.16 7.72
CA ARG A 86 -10.63 -8.80 9.06
C ARG A 86 -10.63 -7.29 9.28
N GLU A 87 -11.71 -6.77 9.88
CA GLU A 87 -11.73 -5.41 10.41
C GLU A 87 -10.78 -5.32 11.61
N THR A 88 -9.80 -4.43 11.53
CA THR A 88 -8.86 -4.17 12.61
C THR A 88 -9.12 -2.78 13.18
N ARG A 89 -8.86 -2.57 14.48
CA ARG A 89 -9.02 -1.26 15.13
C ARG A 89 -8.20 -0.18 14.40
N THR A 90 -8.64 1.05 14.51
CA THR A 90 -7.93 2.19 13.94
C THR A 90 -6.53 2.30 14.53
N GLN A 91 -5.51 2.31 13.69
CA GLN A 91 -4.10 2.26 14.15
C GLN A 91 -3.63 3.54 14.86
N THR A 92 -4.38 4.64 14.74
CA THR A 92 -4.08 5.92 15.41
C THR A 92 -4.11 5.82 16.92
N ASP A 93 -4.93 4.90 17.48
CA ASP A 93 -5.21 4.78 18.90
C ASP A 93 -4.46 3.62 19.57
N LEU A 94 -3.56 2.95 18.83
CA LEU A 94 -2.85 1.76 19.28
C LEU A 94 -1.36 2.03 19.45
N ASP A 95 -0.74 1.39 20.45
CA ASP A 95 0.72 1.33 20.58
C ASP A 95 1.38 0.45 19.49
N ALA A 96 2.72 0.42 19.44
CA ALA A 96 3.46 -0.33 18.44
C ALA A 96 3.26 -1.85 18.54
N GLY A 97 3.12 -2.38 19.75
CA GLY A 97 2.87 -3.80 20.02
C GLY A 97 1.45 -4.20 19.65
N GLU A 98 0.49 -3.35 20.01
CA GLU A 98 -0.91 -3.51 19.66
C GLU A 98 -1.13 -3.44 18.14
N ARG A 99 -0.45 -2.54 17.43
CA ARG A 99 -0.50 -2.45 15.96
C ARG A 99 -0.06 -3.75 15.29
N ARG A 100 1.01 -4.40 15.80
CA ARG A 100 1.47 -5.70 15.28
C ARG A 100 0.43 -6.80 15.51
N ARG A 101 -0.12 -6.92 16.72
CA ARG A 101 -1.17 -7.91 17.02
C ARG A 101 -2.45 -7.66 16.22
N ASN A 102 -2.82 -6.39 16.03
CA ASN A 102 -4.03 -5.98 15.34
C ASN A 102 -4.06 -6.39 13.88
N VAL A 103 -2.92 -6.41 13.18
CA VAL A 103 -2.85 -6.75 11.74
C VAL A 103 -2.49 -8.20 11.45
N LYS A 104 -2.12 -8.98 12.47
CA LYS A 104 -1.75 -10.40 12.29
C LYS A 104 -2.92 -11.18 11.67
N GLN A 105 -2.64 -11.89 10.57
CA GLN A 105 -3.63 -12.67 9.81
C GLN A 105 -4.86 -11.84 9.33
N ALA A 106 -4.65 -10.54 9.09
CA ALA A 106 -5.74 -9.68 8.62
C ALA A 106 -5.83 -9.63 7.09
N PHE A 107 -4.88 -10.24 6.39
CA PHE A 107 -4.80 -10.22 4.92
C PHE A 107 -4.81 -11.63 4.34
N THR A 108 -5.36 -11.73 3.14
CA THR A 108 -5.38 -12.96 2.33
C THR A 108 -5.08 -12.61 0.88
N ALA A 109 -4.35 -13.48 0.20
CA ALA A 109 -4.15 -13.41 -1.25
C ALA A 109 -4.98 -14.49 -1.94
N ARG A 110 -5.53 -14.20 -3.13
CA ARG A 110 -6.22 -15.21 -3.95
C ARG A 110 -5.24 -16.29 -4.37
N ALA A 111 -5.69 -17.54 -4.26
CA ALA A 111 -4.89 -18.72 -4.62
C ALA A 111 -5.07 -19.09 -6.12
N ASP A 112 -4.89 -18.12 -7.02
CA ASP A 112 -5.00 -18.30 -8.48
C ASP A 112 -3.66 -18.20 -9.21
N GLY A 113 -2.54 -18.24 -8.45
CA GLY A 113 -1.18 -18.22 -8.99
C GLY A 113 -0.71 -16.85 -9.50
N TRP A 114 -1.46 -15.78 -9.30
CA TRP A 114 -1.15 -14.44 -9.81
C TRP A 114 0.18 -13.85 -9.30
N THR A 115 0.64 -14.31 -8.14
CA THR A 115 1.91 -13.88 -7.52
C THR A 115 3.09 -14.77 -7.92
N ALA A 116 2.83 -15.96 -8.45
CA ALA A 116 3.84 -17.02 -8.60
C ALA A 116 5.07 -16.55 -9.41
N GLY A 117 6.23 -16.58 -8.76
CA GLY A 117 7.52 -16.23 -9.35
C GLY A 117 7.71 -14.76 -9.70
N ARG A 118 6.75 -13.89 -9.38
CA ARG A 118 6.74 -12.46 -9.72
C ARG A 118 7.42 -11.60 -8.67
N THR A 119 8.06 -10.53 -9.13
CA THR A 119 8.48 -9.39 -8.30
C THR A 119 7.34 -8.38 -8.23
N LEU A 120 6.78 -8.16 -7.04
CA LEU A 120 5.65 -7.28 -6.80
C LEU A 120 6.09 -5.97 -6.17
N LEU A 121 5.43 -4.86 -6.54
CA LEU A 121 5.55 -3.57 -5.85
C LEU A 121 4.28 -3.33 -5.03
N LEU A 122 4.40 -3.36 -3.71
CA LEU A 122 3.33 -3.07 -2.77
C LEU A 122 3.37 -1.58 -2.39
N VAL A 123 2.30 -0.86 -2.68
CA VAL A 123 2.17 0.58 -2.41
C VAL A 123 1.29 0.82 -1.19
N ASP A 124 1.71 1.73 -0.31
CA ASP A 124 0.88 2.29 0.78
C ASP A 124 1.08 3.81 0.87
N ASP A 125 0.18 4.52 1.55
CA ASP A 125 0.31 5.97 1.74
C ASP A 125 1.30 6.31 2.86
N VAL A 126 1.21 5.66 4.02
CA VAL A 126 2.04 5.95 5.20
C VAL A 126 2.46 4.67 5.93
N MET A 127 3.74 4.48 6.07
CA MET A 127 4.31 3.44 6.92
C MET A 127 4.68 4.02 8.29
N THR A 128 4.02 3.57 9.35
CA THR A 128 4.41 3.88 10.73
C THR A 128 5.35 2.79 11.28
N THR A 129 4.84 1.79 11.97
CA THR A 129 5.64 0.65 12.48
C THR A 129 6.04 -0.34 11.38
N GLY A 130 5.45 -0.23 10.20
CA GLY A 130 5.59 -1.20 9.12
C GLY A 130 4.82 -2.51 9.32
N ALA A 131 4.00 -2.63 10.38
CA ALA A 131 3.28 -3.87 10.67
C ALA A 131 2.34 -4.28 9.54
N THR A 132 1.58 -3.34 8.98
CA THR A 132 0.64 -3.58 7.87
C THR A 132 1.35 -4.04 6.60
N VAL A 133 2.34 -3.27 6.15
CA VAL A 133 3.08 -3.59 4.90
C VAL A 133 3.84 -4.91 5.04
N ARG A 134 4.36 -5.23 6.23
CA ARG A 134 5.05 -6.50 6.50
C ARG A 134 4.10 -7.69 6.43
N GLU A 135 2.91 -7.58 7.01
CA GLU A 135 1.90 -8.63 6.96
C GLU A 135 1.40 -8.84 5.52
N CYS A 136 1.14 -7.75 4.78
CA CYS A 136 0.79 -7.83 3.36
C CYS A 136 1.91 -8.50 2.54
N ALA A 137 3.16 -8.09 2.75
CA ALA A 137 4.31 -8.66 2.04
C ALA A 137 4.49 -10.16 2.37
N SER A 138 4.36 -10.56 3.65
CA SER A 138 4.38 -11.98 4.03
C SER A 138 3.28 -12.76 3.32
N THR A 139 2.05 -12.25 3.33
CA THR A 139 0.92 -12.87 2.64
C THR A 139 1.18 -13.07 1.13
N LEU A 140 1.83 -12.09 0.48
CA LEU A 140 2.18 -12.18 -0.94
C LEU A 140 3.30 -13.20 -1.21
N VAL A 141 4.31 -13.25 -0.34
CA VAL A 141 5.41 -14.23 -0.43
C VAL A 141 4.86 -15.65 -0.19
N ASP A 142 4.00 -15.84 0.82
CA ASP A 142 3.34 -17.11 1.11
C ASP A 142 2.46 -17.58 -0.06
N ALA A 143 1.91 -16.62 -0.84
CA ALA A 143 1.17 -16.88 -2.07
C ALA A 143 2.06 -17.13 -3.31
N GLY A 144 3.40 -17.18 -3.14
CA GLY A 144 4.35 -17.54 -4.19
C GLY A 144 5.08 -16.39 -4.88
N ALA A 145 4.97 -15.16 -4.37
CA ALA A 145 5.77 -14.04 -4.89
C ALA A 145 7.27 -14.30 -4.70
N LYS A 146 8.06 -14.04 -5.74
CA LYS A 146 9.52 -14.14 -5.69
C LYS A 146 10.12 -13.07 -4.79
N GLU A 147 9.58 -11.87 -4.88
CA GLU A 147 10.03 -10.70 -4.13
C GLU A 147 8.88 -9.70 -3.97
N VAL A 148 8.85 -9.00 -2.85
CA VAL A 148 7.93 -7.89 -2.61
C VAL A 148 8.72 -6.65 -2.23
N LEU A 149 8.71 -5.65 -3.11
CA LEU A 149 9.22 -4.31 -2.84
C LEU A 149 8.10 -3.49 -2.21
N VAL A 150 8.43 -2.63 -1.26
CA VAL A 150 7.45 -1.76 -0.59
C VAL A 150 7.80 -0.31 -0.85
N LEU A 151 6.81 0.48 -1.26
CA LEU A 151 6.96 1.91 -1.46
C LEU A 151 5.84 2.67 -0.75
N THR A 152 6.20 3.71 0.00
CA THR A 152 5.25 4.55 0.75
C THR A 152 5.57 6.02 0.57
N VAL A 153 4.54 6.89 0.57
CA VAL A 153 4.73 8.34 0.44
C VAL A 153 5.46 8.92 1.66
N ALA A 154 5.16 8.38 2.85
CA ALA A 154 5.79 8.87 4.07
C ALA A 154 6.04 7.75 5.08
N ARG A 155 7.05 8.00 5.94
CA ARG A 155 7.35 7.18 7.12
C ARG A 155 7.15 8.03 8.37
N GLY A 156 6.38 7.50 9.34
CA GLY A 156 6.13 8.10 10.64
C GLY A 156 6.88 7.43 11.78
#